data_92d9c105ea607bf4c77ec08d0c6b4853
#
_entry.id   92d9c105ea607bf4c77ec08d0c6b4853
#
_cell.length_a   1.000
_cell.length_b   1.000
_cell.length_c   1.000
_cell.angle_alpha   90.00
_cell.angle_beta   90.00
_cell.angle_gamma   90.00
#
_symmetry.space_group_name_H-M   'P 1'
#
loop_
_entity.id
_entity.type
_entity.pdbx_description
1 polymer ?
#
loop_
_entity_poly.entity_id
_entity_poly.type
_entity_poly.pdbx_seq_one_letter_code
_entity_poly.pdbx_strand_id
1 'polypeptide(L)'
;MRITSIWLGMLVGLLLLSGAATAQDKKPTEDDYYKLTPFPLTESVYLEAGALELLPDGKLAISTRRGDIYLLENPMTDDPENAEFSLYASGLHEVLGLAWKDGWLYATQRGEVTRMKDEDNDGRADLFETVSDGWEINGDYHEYAFGSKPDKEGNIWVVLCLTGSFSSDVKYRGWCLRITPDGKTIPTCSGIRSPGGIGMNAEGDMFYTDNQGPWNGTSSLKWLRPGSFQGHPAGNKWYSETGGVIGPRPKDPQTKSRMMVEAKKIPELEPPAVYFPYGKMGQSASGIVCDTTGGKFGPFKNQMFVGDQTHSTVMRVYLEKVKGHYQGACFPFRSGIGSGTLSMLLSPDGKMFIGGTNRGWGSRGTLPYSLDRLEWTGKTPFEVLEMHGKKDGFELTFTQKVDPQTAGDPKSYKVTSNALIYQADYGSPEVDGVEYTVTKVDVAPDGMSARLYLDKPVSEGHYHEVRMSGVKNTDGLPLLHDVGYYTMNFIPE
;
A
#
# COMPACT_ATOMS: atom_id res chain seq x y z
N MET A 1 93.40 -21.65 -16.09
CA MET A 1 92.42 -22.67 -16.51
C MET A 1 91.05 -22.06 -16.43
N ARG A 2 90.50 -21.69 -17.58
CA ARG A 2 89.14 -21.07 -17.68
C ARG A 2 88.15 -22.16 -18.12
N ILE A 3 87.04 -22.35 -17.41
CA ILE A 3 85.99 -23.23 -17.77
C ILE A 3 84.81 -22.34 -18.18
N THR A 4 84.47 -22.44 -19.47
CA THR A 4 83.32 -21.79 -20.07
C THR A 4 82.07 -22.67 -19.92
N SER A 5 81.03 -22.15 -19.27
CA SER A 5 79.75 -22.81 -19.17
C SER A 5 78.80 -22.27 -20.24
N ILE A 6 78.28 -23.14 -21.05
CA ILE A 6 77.26 -22.86 -22.06
C ILE A 6 75.88 -22.95 -21.42
N TRP A 7 75.08 -21.87 -21.49
CA TRP A 7 73.68 -21.86 -21.12
C TRP A 7 72.83 -22.15 -22.33
N LEU A 8 72.02 -23.24 -22.22
CA LEU A 8 71.00 -23.60 -23.18
C LEU A 8 69.69 -22.97 -22.77
N GLY A 9 69.21 -21.99 -23.53
CA GLY A 9 67.93 -21.31 -23.27
C GLY A 9 66.76 -22.18 -23.75
N MET A 10 65.92 -22.57 -22.84
CA MET A 10 64.62 -23.25 -23.10
C MET A 10 63.54 -22.16 -23.18
N LEU A 11 63.04 -21.90 -24.38
CA LEU A 11 61.87 -21.02 -24.60
C LEU A 11 60.60 -21.78 -24.22
N VAL A 12 59.98 -21.49 -23.06
CA VAL A 12 58.67 -21.97 -22.71
C VAL A 12 57.61 -20.98 -23.24
N GLY A 13 56.91 -21.36 -24.29
CA GLY A 13 55.76 -20.60 -24.82
C GLY A 13 54.59 -20.68 -23.86
N LEU A 14 54.28 -19.56 -23.19
CA LEU A 14 53.06 -19.41 -22.42
C LEU A 14 51.88 -19.17 -23.38
N LEU A 15 51.06 -20.19 -23.62
CA LEU A 15 49.75 -20.04 -24.23
C LEU A 15 48.83 -19.38 -23.19
N LEU A 16 48.57 -18.09 -23.37
CA LEU A 16 47.49 -17.36 -22.66
C LEU A 16 46.15 -17.86 -23.24
N LEU A 17 45.56 -18.83 -22.60
CA LEU A 17 44.13 -19.11 -22.73
C LEU A 17 43.36 -17.96 -22.07
N SER A 18 42.93 -17.00 -22.86
CA SER A 18 41.93 -16.01 -22.48
C SER A 18 40.59 -16.76 -22.30
N GLY A 19 40.38 -17.27 -21.12
CA GLY A 19 39.03 -17.69 -20.69
C GLY A 19 38.13 -16.47 -20.70
N ALA A 20 37.27 -16.36 -21.70
CA ALA A 20 36.10 -15.49 -21.61
C ALA A 20 35.28 -16.00 -20.42
N ALA A 21 35.41 -15.34 -19.29
CA ALA A 21 34.47 -15.50 -18.21
C ALA A 21 33.10 -15.09 -18.77
N THR A 22 32.26 -16.08 -19.03
CA THR A 22 30.84 -15.82 -19.28
C THR A 22 30.33 -15.08 -18.05
N ALA A 23 30.01 -13.79 -18.23
CA ALA A 23 29.28 -13.05 -17.21
C ALA A 23 28.03 -13.90 -16.91
N GLN A 24 28.01 -14.49 -15.72
CA GLN A 24 26.85 -15.20 -15.24
C GLN A 24 25.75 -14.13 -15.18
N ASP A 25 24.74 -14.21 -16.04
CA ASP A 25 23.69 -13.20 -16.15
C ASP A 25 23.06 -13.07 -14.76
N LYS A 26 23.38 -11.97 -14.08
CA LYS A 26 22.88 -11.66 -12.74
C LYS A 26 21.37 -11.51 -12.84
N LYS A 27 20.61 -12.33 -12.12
CA LYS A 27 19.15 -12.21 -12.06
C LYS A 27 18.79 -10.76 -11.72
N PRO A 28 17.90 -10.11 -12.48
CA PRO A 28 17.48 -8.74 -12.18
C PRO A 28 16.88 -8.63 -10.77
N THR A 29 17.07 -7.48 -10.16
CA THR A 29 16.56 -7.13 -8.84
C THR A 29 15.63 -5.91 -8.92
N GLU A 30 14.91 -5.61 -7.85
CA GLU A 30 14.08 -4.41 -7.77
C GLU A 30 14.86 -3.12 -8.08
N ASP A 31 16.13 -3.03 -7.66
CA ASP A 31 17.02 -1.88 -7.88
C ASP A 31 17.32 -1.59 -9.37
N ASP A 32 17.27 -2.62 -10.21
CA ASP A 32 17.48 -2.45 -11.66
C ASP A 32 16.33 -1.66 -12.31
N TYR A 33 15.15 -1.63 -11.68
CA TYR A 33 13.92 -1.04 -12.21
C TYR A 33 13.43 0.17 -11.40
N TYR A 34 13.63 0.17 -10.09
CA TYR A 34 13.19 1.23 -9.20
C TYR A 34 14.31 1.58 -8.22
N LYS A 35 14.97 2.71 -8.47
CA LYS A 35 16.05 3.21 -7.63
C LYS A 35 15.48 3.80 -6.33
N LEU A 36 15.94 3.28 -5.19
CA LEU A 36 15.64 3.84 -3.87
C LEU A 36 16.78 4.78 -3.44
N THR A 37 16.43 6.02 -3.11
CA THR A 37 17.38 7.06 -2.70
C THR A 37 16.98 7.58 -1.32
N PRO A 38 17.74 7.29 -0.25
CA PRO A 38 17.48 7.82 1.08
C PRO A 38 17.86 9.30 1.15
N PHE A 39 17.11 10.07 1.93
CA PHE A 39 17.49 11.43 2.35
C PHE A 39 18.22 11.36 3.68
N PRO A 40 19.45 11.90 3.80
CA PRO A 40 20.16 11.97 5.08
C PRO A 40 19.43 12.92 6.02
N LEU A 41 19.28 12.47 7.27
CA LEU A 41 18.62 13.25 8.31
C LEU A 41 19.66 13.69 9.34
N THR A 42 19.63 14.98 9.70
CA THR A 42 20.50 15.52 10.75
C THR A 42 19.97 15.12 12.13
N GLU A 43 20.83 15.15 13.16
CA GLU A 43 20.44 14.81 14.54
C GLU A 43 19.31 15.69 15.11
N SER A 44 19.08 16.87 14.53
CA SER A 44 18.03 17.80 14.95
C SER A 44 16.65 17.51 14.33
N VAL A 45 16.57 16.64 13.31
CA VAL A 45 15.34 16.33 12.57
C VAL A 45 14.85 14.95 12.96
N TYR A 46 13.89 14.87 13.87
CA TYR A 46 13.23 13.63 14.28
C TYR A 46 12.05 13.31 13.37
N LEU A 47 12.35 12.78 12.19
CA LEU A 47 11.37 12.60 11.11
C LEU A 47 10.58 11.27 11.25
N GLU A 48 9.84 11.13 12.33
CA GLU A 48 8.84 10.04 12.46
C GLU A 48 7.63 10.36 11.55
N ALA A 49 7.82 10.22 10.22
CA ALA A 49 6.90 10.74 9.22
C ALA A 49 5.48 10.17 9.35
N GLY A 50 4.49 11.04 9.61
CA GLY A 50 3.08 10.71 9.71
C GLY A 50 2.31 10.89 8.41
N ALA A 51 2.59 11.96 7.67
CA ALA A 51 2.02 12.27 6.36
C ALA A 51 2.97 13.11 5.51
N LEU A 52 2.75 13.09 4.21
CA LEU A 52 3.53 13.81 3.20
C LEU A 52 2.58 14.60 2.29
N GLU A 53 2.96 15.81 1.91
CA GLU A 53 2.22 16.64 0.94
C GLU A 53 3.19 17.49 0.11
N LEU A 54 3.02 17.49 -1.21
CA LEU A 54 3.81 18.34 -2.11
C LEU A 54 3.14 19.72 -2.25
N LEU A 55 3.85 20.77 -1.86
CA LEU A 55 3.35 22.12 -1.91
C LEU A 55 3.47 22.73 -3.33
N PRO A 56 2.67 23.76 -3.66
CA PRO A 56 2.71 24.41 -4.98
C PRO A 56 4.05 25.04 -5.34
N ASP A 57 4.86 25.42 -4.35
CA ASP A 57 6.21 25.97 -4.54
C ASP A 57 7.27 24.87 -4.78
N GLY A 58 6.87 23.60 -4.77
CA GLY A 58 7.73 22.44 -5.00
C GLY A 58 8.38 21.86 -3.75
N LYS A 59 8.15 22.42 -2.58
CA LYS A 59 8.63 21.86 -1.30
C LYS A 59 7.79 20.67 -0.88
N LEU A 60 8.38 19.77 -0.13
CA LEU A 60 7.68 18.62 0.47
C LEU A 60 7.41 18.90 1.95
N ALA A 61 6.13 19.05 2.31
CA ALA A 61 5.72 19.11 3.71
C ALA A 61 5.65 17.70 4.29
N ILE A 62 6.25 17.52 5.48
CA ILE A 62 6.38 16.23 6.18
C ILE A 62 5.91 16.44 7.61
N SER A 63 4.77 15.88 7.96
CA SER A 63 4.33 15.87 9.34
C SER A 63 4.99 14.74 10.13
N THR A 64 5.15 14.94 11.43
CA THR A 64 5.71 13.95 12.31
C THR A 64 4.70 13.45 13.35
N ARG A 65 4.93 12.24 13.83
CA ARG A 65 4.15 11.69 14.95
C ARG A 65 4.40 12.42 16.28
N ARG A 66 5.37 13.33 16.31
CA ARG A 66 5.65 14.20 17.47
C ARG A 66 4.91 15.53 17.44
N GLY A 67 4.24 15.83 16.32
CA GLY A 67 3.45 17.06 16.17
C GLY A 67 4.21 18.22 15.53
N ASP A 68 5.32 17.94 14.87
CA ASP A 68 6.04 18.91 14.06
C ASP A 68 5.69 18.73 12.58
N ILE A 69 5.80 19.79 11.80
CA ILE A 69 5.77 19.75 10.34
C ILE A 69 7.06 20.38 9.83
N TYR A 70 7.81 19.64 9.07
CA TYR A 70 9.02 20.12 8.38
C TYR A 70 8.72 20.35 6.89
N LEU A 71 9.43 21.32 6.29
CA LEU A 71 9.51 21.48 4.85
C LEU A 71 10.88 21.02 4.38
N LEU A 72 10.89 20.17 3.36
CA LEU A 72 12.08 19.80 2.60
C LEU A 72 12.10 20.69 1.35
N GLU A 73 13.14 21.54 1.22
CA GLU A 73 13.21 22.60 0.23
C GLU A 73 13.32 22.08 -1.22
N ASN A 74 14.18 21.10 -1.46
CA ASN A 74 14.48 20.56 -2.79
C ASN A 74 14.25 19.03 -2.84
N PRO A 75 13.00 18.53 -2.72
CA PRO A 75 12.75 17.09 -2.66
C PRO A 75 13.10 16.37 -3.98
N MET A 76 13.19 17.11 -5.09
CA MET A 76 13.49 16.55 -6.42
C MET A 76 14.98 16.56 -6.78
N THR A 77 15.86 17.01 -5.88
CA THR A 77 17.32 17.11 -6.13
C THR A 77 17.94 15.75 -6.49
N ASP A 78 18.91 15.73 -7.39
CA ASP A 78 19.73 14.55 -7.67
C ASP A 78 20.80 14.29 -6.59
N ASP A 79 21.04 15.28 -5.72
CA ASP A 79 21.99 15.22 -4.61
C ASP A 79 21.26 15.37 -3.26
N PRO A 80 20.74 14.28 -2.68
CA PRO A 80 20.03 14.30 -1.41
C PRO A 80 20.89 14.72 -0.21
N GLU A 81 22.22 14.66 -0.30
CA GLU A 81 23.14 15.11 0.76
C GLU A 81 23.00 16.62 1.03
N ASN A 82 22.51 17.37 0.07
CA ASN A 82 22.23 18.80 0.19
C ASN A 82 20.75 19.10 0.50
N ALA A 83 19.99 18.12 1.01
CA ALA A 83 18.61 18.32 1.39
C ALA A 83 18.51 19.18 2.66
N GLU A 84 17.73 20.27 2.60
CA GLU A 84 17.52 21.18 3.70
C GLU A 84 16.12 21.03 4.27
N PHE A 85 16.04 20.83 5.59
CA PHE A 85 14.78 20.72 6.33
C PHE A 85 14.61 21.96 7.19
N SER A 86 13.48 22.64 7.05
CA SER A 86 13.06 23.76 7.90
C SER A 86 11.81 23.40 8.71
N LEU A 87 11.68 23.90 9.93
CA LEU A 87 10.52 23.69 10.79
C LEU A 87 9.42 24.68 10.40
N TYR A 88 8.29 24.16 9.89
CA TYR A 88 7.14 24.97 9.49
C TYR A 88 6.12 25.17 10.62
N ALA A 89 5.81 24.12 11.38
CA ALA A 89 4.86 24.18 12.49
C ALA A 89 5.27 23.17 13.58
N SER A 90 4.88 23.43 14.83
CA SER A 90 5.13 22.54 15.97
C SER A 90 4.00 22.62 17.00
N GLY A 91 3.99 21.67 17.95
CA GLY A 91 3.00 21.62 19.02
C GLY A 91 1.65 21.03 18.63
N LEU A 92 1.58 20.37 17.46
CA LEU A 92 0.40 19.66 17.01
C LEU A 92 0.29 18.27 17.66
N HIS A 93 -0.89 17.64 17.60
CA HIS A 93 -1.13 16.37 18.26
C HIS A 93 -1.10 15.19 17.27
N GLU A 94 0.10 14.61 17.00
CA GLU A 94 0.33 13.43 16.15
C GLU A 94 -0.39 13.50 14.78
N VAL A 95 0.19 14.28 13.88
CA VAL A 95 -0.40 14.56 12.56
C VAL A 95 -0.21 13.37 11.62
N LEU A 96 -1.31 12.68 11.25
CA LEU A 96 -1.32 11.52 10.35
C LEU A 96 -2.09 11.79 9.04
N GLY A 97 -2.19 13.03 8.65
CA GLY A 97 -2.76 13.44 7.37
C GLY A 97 -2.40 14.87 7.05
N LEU A 98 -1.95 15.11 5.81
CA LEU A 98 -1.69 16.44 5.24
C LEU A 98 -2.41 16.56 3.91
N ALA A 99 -2.87 17.80 3.61
CA ALA A 99 -3.33 18.19 2.28
C ALA A 99 -3.14 19.70 2.08
N TRP A 100 -2.65 20.08 0.91
CA TRP A 100 -2.68 21.48 0.49
C TRP A 100 -3.98 21.78 -0.26
N LYS A 101 -4.69 22.81 0.19
CA LYS A 101 -5.95 23.20 -0.44
C LYS A 101 -6.22 24.71 -0.22
N ASP A 102 -6.55 25.42 -1.30
CA ASP A 102 -6.99 26.82 -1.29
C ASP A 102 -6.05 27.77 -0.50
N GLY A 103 -4.73 27.57 -0.60
CA GLY A 103 -3.72 28.39 0.08
C GLY A 103 -3.48 28.03 1.54
N TRP A 104 -4.00 26.89 2.00
CA TRP A 104 -3.84 26.40 3.37
C TRP A 104 -3.24 24.99 3.39
N LEU A 105 -2.42 24.71 4.38
CA LEU A 105 -2.02 23.35 4.72
C LEU A 105 -2.98 22.79 5.79
N TYR A 106 -3.71 21.74 5.43
CA TYR A 106 -4.61 21.02 6.33
C TYR A 106 -3.85 19.89 7.00
N ALA A 107 -4.07 19.72 8.31
CA ALA A 107 -3.46 18.67 9.13
C ALA A 107 -4.55 17.92 9.90
N THR A 108 -4.60 16.58 9.72
CA THR A 108 -5.44 15.73 10.57
C THR A 108 -4.65 15.33 11.80
N GLN A 109 -5.10 15.78 12.95
CA GLN A 109 -4.59 15.48 14.28
C GLN A 109 -5.49 14.41 14.95
N ARG A 110 -5.13 13.91 16.12
CA ARG A 110 -5.93 12.90 16.84
C ARG A 110 -7.35 13.35 17.12
N GLY A 111 -7.57 14.61 17.48
CA GLY A 111 -8.86 15.15 17.91
C GLY A 111 -9.50 16.16 16.97
N GLU A 112 -8.81 16.60 15.91
CA GLU A 112 -9.33 17.63 15.01
C GLU A 112 -8.68 17.62 13.63
N VAL A 113 -9.30 18.33 12.69
CA VAL A 113 -8.65 18.84 11.47
C VAL A 113 -8.35 20.30 11.69
N THR A 114 -7.08 20.65 11.64
CA THR A 114 -6.58 22.02 11.69
C THR A 114 -6.10 22.43 10.30
N ARG A 115 -6.29 23.69 9.91
CA ARG A 115 -5.60 24.27 8.77
C ARG A 115 -4.67 25.38 9.23
N MET A 116 -3.56 25.57 8.52
CA MET A 116 -2.55 26.53 8.87
C MET A 116 -1.98 27.24 7.66
N LYS A 117 -1.40 28.40 7.89
CA LYS A 117 -0.87 29.29 6.86
C LYS A 117 0.28 30.12 7.42
N ASP A 118 1.24 30.40 6.59
CA ASP A 118 2.30 31.40 6.78
C ASP A 118 1.82 32.70 6.12
N GLU A 119 1.51 33.73 6.91
CA GLU A 119 0.96 34.99 6.41
C GLU A 119 2.06 36.03 6.12
N ASP A 120 3.17 36.00 6.85
CA ASP A 120 4.28 36.95 6.70
C ASP A 120 5.40 36.44 5.80
N ASN A 121 5.32 35.18 5.34
CA ASN A 121 6.26 34.51 4.45
C ASN A 121 7.66 34.34 5.05
N ASP A 122 7.75 34.07 6.35
CA ASP A 122 9.02 33.79 7.04
C ASP A 122 9.39 32.28 7.00
N GLY A 123 8.52 31.44 6.40
CA GLY A 123 8.68 29.99 6.28
C GLY A 123 8.08 29.22 7.45
N ARG A 124 7.29 29.86 8.32
CA ARG A 124 6.59 29.26 9.46
C ARG A 124 5.11 29.61 9.44
N ALA A 125 4.31 28.71 9.96
CA ALA A 125 2.88 28.98 10.10
C ALA A 125 2.62 29.94 11.28
N ASP A 126 1.93 31.05 10.99
CA ASP A 126 1.48 32.04 11.97
C ASP A 126 0.03 31.86 12.36
N LEU A 127 -0.79 31.41 11.42
CA LEU A 127 -2.24 31.33 11.57
C LEU A 127 -2.67 29.88 11.60
N PHE A 128 -3.39 29.51 12.65
CA PHE A 128 -3.95 28.18 12.88
C PHE A 128 -5.43 28.29 13.13
N GLU A 129 -6.23 27.48 12.41
CA GLU A 129 -7.68 27.44 12.56
C GLU A 129 -8.16 25.99 12.68
N THR A 130 -8.96 25.68 13.70
CA THR A 130 -9.68 24.42 13.78
C THR A 130 -10.78 24.41 12.72
N VAL A 131 -10.72 23.44 11.80
CA VAL A 131 -11.75 23.26 10.77
C VAL A 131 -12.88 22.41 11.32
N SER A 132 -12.56 21.34 12.05
CA SER A 132 -13.55 20.47 12.70
C SER A 132 -12.93 19.65 13.80
N ASP A 133 -13.66 19.52 14.93
CA ASP A 133 -13.40 18.68 16.09
C ASP A 133 -14.57 17.72 16.37
N GLY A 134 -15.27 17.30 15.32
CA GLY A 134 -16.55 16.59 15.38
C GLY A 134 -16.50 15.15 15.93
N TRP A 135 -15.38 14.69 16.47
CA TRP A 135 -15.19 13.40 17.15
C TRP A 135 -14.41 13.57 18.45
N GLU A 136 -14.36 12.53 19.27
CA GLU A 136 -13.74 12.61 20.60
C GLU A 136 -12.50 11.72 20.71
N ILE A 137 -11.67 12.04 21.73
CA ILE A 137 -10.52 11.26 22.19
C ILE A 137 -10.59 11.11 23.71
N ASN A 138 -10.07 9.98 24.25
CA ASN A 138 -9.93 9.77 25.70
C ASN A 138 -8.46 9.65 26.14
N GLY A 139 -7.51 9.75 25.19
CA GLY A 139 -6.08 9.64 25.46
C GLY A 139 -5.49 8.25 25.30
N ASP A 140 -6.26 7.27 24.82
CA ASP A 140 -5.70 5.96 24.46
C ASP A 140 -4.70 6.07 23.33
N TYR A 141 -3.62 5.27 23.40
CA TYR A 141 -2.52 5.31 22.44
C TYR A 141 -2.97 5.02 21.00
N HIS A 142 -3.94 4.11 20.79
CA HIS A 142 -4.40 3.71 19.46
C HIS A 142 -5.53 4.57 18.88
N GLU A 143 -5.92 5.65 19.51
CA GLU A 143 -6.93 6.56 18.96
C GLU A 143 -6.40 7.43 17.82
N TYR A 144 -5.76 6.79 16.83
CA TYR A 144 -5.25 7.46 15.63
C TYR A 144 -6.38 8.05 14.78
N ALA A 145 -6.05 9.09 14.02
CA ALA A 145 -6.89 9.68 12.98
C ALA A 145 -6.04 9.87 11.72
N PHE A 146 -6.27 9.05 10.69
CA PHE A 146 -5.63 9.19 9.40
C PHE A 146 -6.52 10.00 8.46
N GLY A 147 -5.94 10.95 7.70
CA GLY A 147 -6.81 11.78 6.91
C GLY A 147 -6.14 12.76 5.97
N SER A 148 -6.83 13.89 5.88
CA SER A 148 -6.59 15.02 5.01
C SER A 148 -6.52 14.64 3.53
N LYS A 149 -7.41 13.73 3.07
CA LYS A 149 -7.57 13.47 1.63
C LYS A 149 -8.82 14.19 1.14
N PRO A 150 -8.67 15.27 0.33
CA PRO A 150 -9.80 15.98 -0.24
C PRO A 150 -10.45 15.18 -1.37
N ASP A 151 -11.78 15.13 -1.40
CA ASP A 151 -12.54 14.62 -2.53
C ASP A 151 -12.83 15.75 -3.57
N LYS A 152 -13.54 15.40 -4.64
CA LYS A 152 -13.87 16.35 -5.73
C LYS A 152 -14.76 17.49 -5.29
N GLU A 153 -15.55 17.28 -4.25
CA GLU A 153 -16.42 18.29 -3.62
C GLU A 153 -15.64 19.15 -2.61
N GLY A 154 -14.38 18.81 -2.34
CA GLY A 154 -13.49 19.52 -1.40
C GLY A 154 -13.69 19.12 0.05
N ASN A 155 -14.44 18.02 0.34
CA ASN A 155 -14.52 17.48 1.69
C ASN A 155 -13.21 16.79 2.07
N ILE A 156 -12.76 16.96 3.30
CA ILE A 156 -11.63 16.23 3.87
C ILE A 156 -12.13 14.90 4.47
N TRP A 157 -11.54 13.80 4.03
CA TRP A 157 -11.86 12.47 4.57
C TRP A 157 -10.91 12.12 5.71
N VAL A 158 -11.48 11.56 6.79
CA VAL A 158 -10.76 11.12 8.00
C VAL A 158 -11.25 9.75 8.41
N VAL A 159 -10.33 8.83 8.73
CA VAL A 159 -10.64 7.50 9.29
C VAL A 159 -10.08 7.40 10.70
N LEU A 160 -10.93 6.96 11.63
CA LEU A 160 -10.67 6.96 13.07
C LEU A 160 -10.46 5.53 13.58
N CYS A 161 -9.32 5.28 14.21
CA CYS A 161 -9.05 4.02 14.89
C CYS A 161 -9.96 3.86 16.13
N LEU A 162 -10.31 2.63 16.44
CA LEU A 162 -10.94 2.27 17.71
C LEU A 162 -10.03 2.58 18.91
N THR A 163 -10.61 2.79 20.09
CA THR A 163 -9.92 2.83 21.36
C THR A 163 -9.25 1.49 21.61
N GLY A 164 -7.93 1.49 21.85
CA GLY A 164 -7.13 0.27 21.99
C GLY A 164 -7.16 -0.67 20.78
N SER A 165 -7.75 -0.24 19.66
CA SER A 165 -8.07 -1.09 18.49
C SER A 165 -9.10 -2.21 18.76
N PHE A 166 -9.88 -2.11 19.85
CA PHE A 166 -10.87 -3.11 20.28
C PHE A 166 -12.26 -2.55 20.55
N SER A 167 -12.35 -1.35 21.16
CA SER A 167 -13.60 -0.73 21.60
C SER A 167 -13.80 0.64 20.99
N SER A 168 -14.99 1.18 21.12
CA SER A 168 -15.33 2.54 20.70
C SER A 168 -15.83 3.31 21.93
N ASP A 169 -14.91 3.81 22.76
CA ASP A 169 -15.26 4.32 24.07
C ASP A 169 -15.80 5.76 24.02
N VAL A 170 -15.34 6.55 23.07
CA VAL A 170 -15.75 7.93 22.83
C VAL A 170 -16.24 8.12 21.40
N LYS A 171 -16.92 9.25 21.16
CA LYS A 171 -17.70 9.52 19.96
C LYS A 171 -16.92 9.29 18.66
N TYR A 172 -17.55 8.54 17.74
CA TYR A 172 -17.09 8.21 16.38
C TYR A 172 -15.77 7.43 16.29
N ARG A 173 -15.21 6.88 17.36
CA ARG A 173 -14.10 5.92 17.19
C ARG A 173 -14.57 4.69 16.43
N GLY A 174 -13.78 4.30 15.40
CA GLY A 174 -14.15 3.25 14.45
C GLY A 174 -15.05 3.71 13.30
N TRP A 175 -14.99 4.99 12.94
CA TRP A 175 -15.75 5.61 11.86
C TRP A 175 -14.86 6.28 10.80
N CYS A 176 -15.40 6.40 9.59
CA CYS A 176 -14.95 7.37 8.59
C CYS A 176 -15.86 8.57 8.60
N LEU A 177 -15.28 9.75 8.61
CA LEU A 177 -15.96 11.03 8.60
C LEU A 177 -15.53 11.84 7.36
N ARG A 178 -16.44 12.64 6.81
CA ARG A 178 -16.13 13.69 5.84
C ARG A 178 -16.33 15.04 6.51
N ILE A 179 -15.37 15.91 6.34
CA ILE A 179 -15.41 17.28 6.84
C ILE A 179 -15.64 18.19 5.65
N THR A 180 -16.78 18.89 5.61
CA THR A 180 -17.10 19.81 4.52
C THR A 180 -16.21 21.06 4.54
N PRO A 181 -16.10 21.82 3.43
CA PRO A 181 -15.31 23.06 3.41
C PRO A 181 -15.70 24.10 4.47
N ASP A 182 -16.97 24.08 4.93
CA ASP A 182 -17.49 24.92 6.02
C ASP A 182 -17.36 24.27 7.42
N GLY A 183 -16.62 23.17 7.54
CA GLY A 183 -16.25 22.53 8.81
C GLY A 183 -17.29 21.56 9.38
N LYS A 184 -18.38 21.26 8.66
CA LYS A 184 -19.40 20.32 9.14
C LYS A 184 -18.89 18.89 9.06
N THR A 185 -18.95 18.15 10.17
CA THR A 185 -18.64 16.71 10.22
C THR A 185 -19.81 15.87 9.71
N ILE A 186 -19.57 15.01 8.72
CA ILE A 186 -20.54 14.08 8.13
C ILE A 186 -20.10 12.64 8.40
N PRO A 187 -20.78 11.88 9.26
CA PRO A 187 -20.58 10.45 9.40
C PRO A 187 -20.76 9.75 8.05
N THR A 188 -19.82 8.90 7.65
CA THR A 188 -19.76 8.38 6.27
C THR A 188 -19.77 6.86 6.21
N CYS A 189 -18.92 6.19 6.98
CA CYS A 189 -18.88 4.74 7.09
C CYS A 189 -18.59 4.35 8.53
N SER A 190 -19.16 3.22 8.99
CA SER A 190 -18.86 2.65 10.31
C SER A 190 -18.01 1.38 10.20
N GLY A 191 -17.59 0.84 11.34
CA GLY A 191 -16.98 -0.49 11.39
C GLY A 191 -15.50 -0.54 11.05
N ILE A 192 -14.79 0.57 11.15
CA ILE A 192 -13.34 0.66 11.00
C ILE A 192 -12.68 0.15 12.28
N ARG A 193 -11.61 -0.62 12.16
CA ARG A 193 -10.89 -1.15 13.32
C ARG A 193 -9.62 -0.37 13.62
N SER A 194 -8.60 -0.53 12.80
CA SER A 194 -7.25 0.01 13.01
C SER A 194 -6.64 0.46 11.68
N PRO A 195 -7.04 1.63 11.20
CA PRO A 195 -6.52 2.17 9.95
C PRO A 195 -5.01 2.40 10.04
N GLY A 196 -4.31 2.23 8.91
CA GLY A 196 -2.90 2.57 8.75
C GLY A 196 -2.66 3.64 7.67
N GLY A 197 -3.68 3.97 6.89
CA GLY A 197 -3.62 4.98 5.85
C GLY A 197 -4.93 5.11 5.09
N ILE A 198 -5.05 6.21 4.33
CA ILE A 198 -6.19 6.53 3.47
C ILE A 198 -5.68 7.06 2.13
N GLY A 199 -6.36 6.73 1.04
CA GLY A 199 -6.02 7.19 -0.30
C GLY A 199 -7.13 6.91 -1.32
N MET A 200 -6.98 7.45 -2.53
CA MET A 200 -7.95 7.29 -3.62
C MET A 200 -7.38 6.42 -4.73
N ASN A 201 -8.26 5.70 -5.43
CA ASN A 201 -7.92 5.08 -6.71
C ASN A 201 -8.00 6.12 -7.85
N ALA A 202 -7.75 5.67 -9.09
CA ALA A 202 -7.77 6.56 -10.26
C ALA A 202 -9.17 7.11 -10.60
N GLU A 203 -10.24 6.43 -10.19
CA GLU A 203 -11.63 6.88 -10.35
C GLU A 203 -12.03 7.93 -9.31
N GLY A 204 -11.24 8.10 -8.24
CA GLY A 204 -11.52 9.01 -7.12
C GLY A 204 -12.36 8.34 -6.01
N ASP A 205 -12.51 7.03 -6.04
CA ASP A 205 -13.10 6.27 -4.94
C ASP A 205 -12.10 6.17 -3.77
N MET A 206 -12.58 6.38 -2.55
CA MET A 206 -11.75 6.44 -1.35
C MET A 206 -11.56 5.06 -0.72
N PHE A 207 -10.33 4.76 -0.34
CA PHE A 207 -9.92 3.51 0.32
C PHE A 207 -9.15 3.78 1.59
N TYR A 208 -9.12 2.81 2.49
CA TYR A 208 -8.23 2.78 3.63
C TYR A 208 -7.62 1.39 3.82
N THR A 209 -6.49 1.33 4.49
CA THR A 209 -5.92 0.08 4.98
C THR A 209 -6.41 -0.19 6.38
N ASP A 210 -6.77 -1.44 6.68
CA ASP A 210 -7.20 -1.87 8.01
C ASP A 210 -6.33 -3.02 8.50
N ASN A 211 -5.73 -2.89 9.68
CA ASN A 211 -4.78 -3.87 10.21
C ASN A 211 -5.47 -5.08 10.83
N GLN A 212 -4.75 -6.22 10.85
CA GLN A 212 -5.21 -7.46 11.46
C GLN A 212 -5.68 -7.25 12.91
N GLY A 213 -6.77 -7.89 13.29
CA GLY A 213 -7.29 -7.91 14.65
C GLY A 213 -8.73 -8.45 14.75
N PRO A 214 -9.48 -8.11 15.82
CA PRO A 214 -10.88 -8.46 15.91
C PRO A 214 -11.64 -8.02 14.65
N TRP A 215 -12.47 -8.92 14.12
CA TRP A 215 -13.28 -8.71 12.92
C TRP A 215 -12.50 -8.38 11.63
N ASN A 216 -11.17 -8.49 11.67
CA ASN A 216 -10.29 -8.31 10.52
C ASN A 216 -9.21 -9.38 10.54
N GLY A 217 -9.43 -10.50 9.85
CA GLY A 217 -8.60 -11.72 9.93
C GLY A 217 -7.15 -11.54 9.48
N THR A 218 -6.90 -10.61 8.57
CA THR A 218 -5.57 -10.15 8.12
C THR A 218 -5.64 -8.69 7.72
N SER A 219 -4.50 -8.01 7.54
CA SER A 219 -4.49 -6.67 6.97
C SER A 219 -5.15 -6.65 5.60
N SER A 220 -5.82 -5.55 5.25
CA SER A 220 -6.63 -5.45 4.04
C SER A 220 -6.76 -4.03 3.52
N LEU A 221 -7.06 -3.91 2.22
CA LEU A 221 -7.51 -2.69 1.58
C LEU A 221 -9.03 -2.70 1.49
N LYS A 222 -9.70 -1.65 1.95
CA LYS A 222 -11.16 -1.57 2.03
C LYS A 222 -11.67 -0.29 1.35
N TRP A 223 -12.79 -0.41 0.64
CA TRP A 223 -13.46 0.70 -0.03
C TRP A 223 -14.38 1.45 0.94
N LEU A 224 -14.15 2.75 1.11
CA LEU A 224 -14.98 3.64 1.93
C LEU A 224 -16.23 4.10 1.15
N ARG A 225 -17.10 3.17 0.78
CA ARG A 225 -18.38 3.48 0.13
C ARG A 225 -19.32 4.15 1.16
N PRO A 226 -19.81 5.38 0.91
CA PRO A 226 -20.72 6.06 1.84
C PRO A 226 -21.92 5.18 2.22
N GLY A 227 -22.24 5.12 3.53
CA GLY A 227 -23.30 4.28 4.07
C GLY A 227 -22.88 2.83 4.37
N SER A 228 -21.64 2.42 4.01
CA SER A 228 -21.18 1.06 4.27
C SER A 228 -20.73 0.84 5.72
N PHE A 229 -20.77 -0.44 6.11
CA PHE A 229 -20.22 -0.97 7.36
C PHE A 229 -18.96 -1.78 7.04
N GLN A 230 -17.81 -1.41 7.64
CA GLN A 230 -16.50 -1.97 7.34
C GLN A 230 -16.14 -3.22 8.16
N GLY A 231 -17.05 -3.69 9.00
CA GLY A 231 -17.00 -5.02 9.61
C GLY A 231 -16.82 -5.07 11.13
N HIS A 232 -16.24 -4.06 11.81
CA HIS A 232 -16.08 -4.08 13.28
C HIS A 232 -17.28 -3.43 13.99
N PRO A 233 -18.06 -4.17 14.82
CA PRO A 233 -19.34 -3.66 15.34
C PRO A 233 -19.22 -2.62 16.48
N ALA A 234 -18.05 -2.44 17.09
CA ALA A 234 -17.91 -1.60 18.31
C ALA A 234 -18.40 -0.16 18.12
N GLY A 235 -18.15 0.44 16.94
CA GLY A 235 -18.59 1.80 16.62
C GLY A 235 -20.07 1.94 16.26
N ASN A 236 -20.83 0.83 16.11
CA ASN A 236 -22.22 0.88 15.67
C ASN A 236 -23.17 1.56 16.67
N LYS A 237 -22.77 1.72 17.93
CA LYS A 237 -23.56 2.48 18.92
C LYS A 237 -23.76 3.95 18.54
N TRP A 238 -22.85 4.54 17.75
CA TRP A 238 -22.92 5.95 17.34
C TRP A 238 -23.91 6.24 16.21
N TYR A 239 -24.59 5.23 15.66
CA TYR A 239 -25.66 5.47 14.69
C TYR A 239 -26.78 6.36 15.24
N SER A 240 -27.03 6.37 16.55
CA SER A 240 -27.97 7.30 17.20
C SER A 240 -27.55 8.77 17.04
N GLU A 241 -26.24 9.03 16.87
CA GLU A 241 -25.69 10.38 16.75
C GLU A 241 -25.59 10.89 15.31
N THR A 242 -25.90 10.05 14.31
CA THR A 242 -25.73 10.40 12.90
C THR A 242 -26.86 11.27 12.34
N GLY A 243 -27.94 11.43 13.07
CA GLY A 243 -29.13 12.10 12.55
C GLY A 243 -29.77 11.40 11.33
N GLY A 244 -29.43 10.13 11.10
CA GLY A 244 -29.98 9.33 9.99
C GLY A 244 -29.34 9.57 8.61
N VAL A 245 -28.26 10.37 8.55
CA VAL A 245 -27.63 10.72 7.25
C VAL A 245 -26.99 9.55 6.50
N ILE A 246 -26.71 8.44 7.18
CA ILE A 246 -26.09 7.24 6.55
C ILE A 246 -27.02 6.02 6.55
N GLY A 247 -28.30 6.19 6.87
CA GLY A 247 -29.24 5.09 6.95
C GLY A 247 -29.31 4.42 8.34
N PRO A 248 -30.01 3.26 8.45
CA PRO A 248 -30.18 2.56 9.71
C PRO A 248 -28.90 1.89 10.19
N ARG A 249 -28.81 1.65 11.50
CA ARG A 249 -27.73 0.87 12.10
C ARG A 249 -27.73 -0.55 11.52
N PRO A 250 -26.59 -1.06 10.98
CA PRO A 250 -26.47 -2.43 10.50
C PRO A 250 -26.63 -3.43 11.66
N LYS A 251 -27.03 -4.65 11.33
CA LYS A 251 -27.01 -5.77 12.29
C LYS A 251 -25.57 -6.07 12.68
N ASP A 252 -25.36 -6.48 13.94
CA ASP A 252 -24.05 -6.96 14.36
C ASP A 252 -23.78 -8.33 13.71
N PRO A 253 -22.56 -8.56 13.18
CA PRO A 253 -22.22 -9.81 12.52
C PRO A 253 -22.08 -10.95 13.53
N GLN A 254 -22.28 -12.20 13.05
CA GLN A 254 -22.03 -13.39 13.83
C GLN A 254 -20.52 -13.69 13.89
N THR A 255 -19.98 -13.86 15.10
CA THR A 255 -18.60 -14.30 15.29
C THR A 255 -18.39 -15.74 14.82
N LYS A 256 -17.14 -16.09 14.41
CA LYS A 256 -16.73 -17.40 13.88
C LYS A 256 -17.46 -17.79 12.59
N SER A 257 -17.86 -16.79 11.80
CA SER A 257 -18.50 -16.92 10.50
C SER A 257 -17.48 -16.76 9.36
N ARG A 258 -17.95 -16.42 8.16
CA ARG A 258 -17.16 -16.04 6.99
C ARG A 258 -17.66 -14.68 6.50
N MET A 259 -16.75 -13.83 6.00
CA MET A 259 -17.10 -12.48 5.54
C MET A 259 -18.26 -12.50 4.54
N MET A 260 -18.20 -13.33 3.50
CA MET A 260 -19.24 -13.39 2.47
C MET A 260 -20.54 -14.03 2.94
N VAL A 261 -20.51 -14.83 4.02
CA VAL A 261 -21.73 -15.35 4.66
C VAL A 261 -22.47 -14.22 5.41
N GLU A 262 -21.71 -13.37 6.10
CA GLU A 262 -22.31 -12.24 6.81
C GLU A 262 -22.73 -11.10 5.87
N ALA A 263 -21.98 -10.82 4.81
CA ALA A 263 -22.33 -9.82 3.80
C ALA A 263 -23.67 -10.13 3.10
N LYS A 264 -24.02 -11.40 2.93
CA LYS A 264 -25.35 -11.81 2.42
C LYS A 264 -26.50 -11.53 3.39
N LYS A 265 -26.22 -11.33 4.69
CA LYS A 265 -27.22 -11.07 5.75
C LYS A 265 -27.26 -9.60 6.17
N ILE A 266 -26.18 -8.85 5.91
CA ILE A 266 -25.98 -7.46 6.32
C ILE A 266 -25.64 -6.67 5.05
N PRO A 267 -26.64 -6.07 4.38
CA PRO A 267 -26.44 -5.41 3.08
C PRO A 267 -25.44 -4.23 3.11
N GLU A 268 -25.26 -3.61 4.29
CA GLU A 268 -24.31 -2.52 4.50
C GLU A 268 -22.86 -3.00 4.61
N LEU A 269 -22.63 -4.31 4.90
CA LEU A 269 -21.29 -4.87 5.09
C LEU A 269 -20.53 -4.90 3.76
N GLU A 270 -19.49 -4.07 3.66
CA GLU A 270 -18.60 -4.02 2.53
C GLU A 270 -17.40 -4.95 2.79
N PRO A 271 -17.21 -6.03 2.01
CA PRO A 271 -16.06 -6.91 2.18
C PRO A 271 -14.76 -6.21 1.77
N PRO A 272 -13.61 -6.59 2.33
CA PRO A 272 -12.32 -6.05 1.89
C PRO A 272 -12.09 -6.25 0.41
N ALA A 273 -11.69 -5.18 -0.31
CA ALA A 273 -11.36 -5.28 -1.72
C ALA A 273 -10.16 -6.19 -1.97
N VAL A 274 -9.13 -6.10 -1.11
CA VAL A 274 -7.94 -6.95 -1.20
C VAL A 274 -7.48 -7.34 0.21
N TYR A 275 -7.29 -8.62 0.45
CA TYR A 275 -6.57 -9.14 1.60
C TYR A 275 -5.06 -9.13 1.34
N PHE A 276 -4.30 -8.72 2.35
CA PHE A 276 -2.84 -8.88 2.40
C PHE A 276 -2.51 -10.07 3.31
N PRO A 277 -2.29 -11.30 2.80
CA PRO A 277 -2.10 -12.48 3.63
C PRO A 277 -0.96 -12.31 4.63
N TYR A 278 -1.26 -12.56 5.91
CA TYR A 278 -0.38 -12.29 7.05
C TYR A 278 0.98 -12.97 6.90
N GLY A 279 2.04 -12.20 7.09
CA GLY A 279 3.42 -12.68 6.98
C GLY A 279 3.91 -13.02 5.56
N LYS A 280 2.99 -13.18 4.58
CA LYS A 280 3.30 -13.44 3.18
C LYS A 280 3.36 -12.14 2.36
N MET A 281 2.39 -11.26 2.57
CA MET A 281 2.30 -9.96 1.87
C MET A 281 2.34 -8.78 2.82
N GLY A 282 1.42 -8.72 3.79
CA GLY A 282 1.33 -7.62 4.73
C GLY A 282 1.20 -8.09 6.17
N GLN A 283 1.50 -7.19 7.09
CA GLN A 283 1.29 -7.37 8.52
C GLN A 283 0.73 -6.10 9.16
N SER A 284 1.24 -4.92 8.77
CA SER A 284 0.78 -3.61 9.22
C SER A 284 0.64 -2.70 7.99
N ALA A 285 -0.38 -2.97 7.16
CA ALA A 285 -0.66 -2.19 5.97
C ALA A 285 -0.91 -0.72 6.33
N SER A 286 -0.33 0.21 5.56
CA SER A 286 -0.24 1.62 5.89
C SER A 286 -0.64 2.55 4.73
N GLY A 287 0.13 3.58 4.44
CA GLY A 287 -0.15 4.59 3.44
C GLY A 287 -0.53 4.06 2.06
N ILE A 288 -1.33 4.82 1.33
CA ILE A 288 -1.86 4.46 0.02
C ILE A 288 -1.57 5.59 -0.96
N VAL A 289 -1.06 5.24 -2.15
CA VAL A 289 -1.00 6.13 -3.32
C VAL A 289 -1.48 5.39 -4.57
N CYS A 290 -1.93 6.14 -5.58
CA CYS A 290 -2.32 5.59 -6.88
C CYS A 290 -1.46 6.21 -7.99
N ASP A 291 -1.01 5.43 -8.96
CA ASP A 291 -0.26 5.96 -10.10
C ASP A 291 -1.20 6.63 -11.10
N THR A 292 -1.43 7.91 -10.91
CA THR A 292 -2.14 8.80 -11.85
C THR A 292 -1.16 9.65 -12.69
N THR A 293 0.12 9.31 -12.72
CA THR A 293 1.18 10.08 -13.40
C THR A 293 1.18 9.93 -14.92
N GLY A 294 0.31 9.07 -15.45
CA GLY A 294 0.26 8.75 -16.89
C GLY A 294 1.42 7.86 -17.36
N GLY A 295 2.09 7.16 -16.42
CA GLY A 295 3.18 6.23 -16.69
C GLY A 295 4.57 6.80 -16.47
N LYS A 296 4.69 7.94 -15.79
CA LYS A 296 6.01 8.48 -15.40
C LYS A 296 6.63 7.67 -14.23
N PHE A 297 5.81 6.95 -13.46
CA PHE A 297 6.27 6.03 -12.41
C PHE A 297 6.44 4.58 -12.92
N GLY A 298 6.24 4.30 -14.21
CA GLY A 298 6.46 3.00 -14.83
C GLY A 298 5.20 2.40 -15.47
N PRO A 299 5.14 1.06 -15.65
CA PRO A 299 4.07 0.43 -16.43
C PRO A 299 2.73 0.30 -15.69
N PHE A 300 2.69 0.52 -14.37
CA PHE A 300 1.54 0.17 -13.51
C PHE A 300 0.51 1.30 -13.37
N LYS A 301 0.15 1.94 -14.49
CA LYS A 301 -0.79 3.07 -14.54
C LYS A 301 -2.12 2.71 -13.88
N ASN A 302 -2.66 3.64 -13.10
CA ASN A 302 -3.94 3.54 -12.38
C ASN A 302 -3.99 2.46 -11.31
N GLN A 303 -2.86 1.78 -11.02
CA GLN A 303 -2.78 0.83 -9.92
C GLN A 303 -2.41 1.54 -8.63
N MET A 304 -2.80 0.91 -7.51
CA MET A 304 -2.51 1.45 -6.18
C MET A 304 -1.24 0.82 -5.62
N PHE A 305 -0.53 1.59 -4.80
CA PHE A 305 0.62 1.15 -4.01
C PHE A 305 0.29 1.34 -2.54
N VAL A 306 0.58 0.31 -1.76
CA VAL A 306 0.25 0.23 -0.34
C VAL A 306 1.50 -0.09 0.46
N GLY A 307 1.81 0.73 1.47
CA GLY A 307 2.92 0.50 2.38
C GLY A 307 2.64 -0.60 3.40
N ASP A 308 3.70 -1.20 3.94
CA ASP A 308 3.61 -2.05 5.14
C ASP A 308 4.68 -1.63 6.15
N GLN A 309 4.23 -1.21 7.33
CA GLN A 309 5.14 -0.72 8.38
C GLN A 309 6.03 -1.84 8.93
N THR A 310 5.48 -3.01 9.22
CA THR A 310 6.26 -4.12 9.81
C THR A 310 7.28 -4.67 8.82
N HIS A 311 6.90 -4.85 7.57
CA HIS A 311 7.79 -5.43 6.55
C HIS A 311 8.74 -4.40 5.95
N SER A 312 8.50 -3.09 6.11
CA SER A 312 9.26 -2.01 5.46
C SER A 312 9.27 -2.18 3.94
N THR A 313 8.08 -2.35 3.38
CA THR A 313 7.87 -2.65 1.96
C THR A 313 6.75 -1.80 1.37
N VAL A 314 6.71 -1.76 0.05
CA VAL A 314 5.57 -1.29 -0.73
C VAL A 314 5.01 -2.46 -1.52
N MET A 315 3.70 -2.67 -1.43
CA MET A 315 2.93 -3.65 -2.20
C MET A 315 2.23 -2.96 -3.36
N ARG A 316 2.01 -3.64 -4.45
CA ARG A 316 1.23 -3.16 -5.59
C ARG A 316 -0.14 -3.83 -5.60
N VAL A 317 -1.19 -3.08 -5.94
CA VAL A 317 -2.57 -3.55 -5.95
C VAL A 317 -3.23 -3.24 -7.29
N TYR A 318 -3.78 -4.27 -7.91
CA TYR A 318 -4.69 -4.19 -9.05
C TYR A 318 -6.13 -4.39 -8.56
N LEU A 319 -7.06 -3.54 -8.99
CA LEU A 319 -8.48 -3.59 -8.63
C LEU A 319 -9.35 -3.77 -9.87
N GLU A 320 -10.43 -4.54 -9.71
CA GLU A 320 -11.53 -4.61 -10.67
C GLU A 320 -12.88 -4.56 -9.93
N LYS A 321 -13.94 -4.13 -10.62
CA LYS A 321 -15.32 -4.15 -10.10
C LYS A 321 -16.06 -5.40 -10.58
N VAL A 322 -16.54 -6.21 -9.63
CA VAL A 322 -17.40 -7.37 -9.89
C VAL A 322 -18.71 -7.18 -9.12
N LYS A 323 -19.82 -7.22 -9.82
CA LYS A 323 -21.17 -7.01 -9.23
C LYS A 323 -21.30 -5.71 -8.43
N GLY A 324 -20.57 -4.65 -8.84
CA GLY A 324 -20.62 -3.34 -8.24
C GLY A 324 -19.71 -3.15 -7.02
N HIS A 325 -18.94 -4.15 -6.63
CA HIS A 325 -17.96 -4.11 -5.52
C HIS A 325 -16.54 -4.25 -6.06
N TYR A 326 -15.58 -3.66 -5.34
CA TYR A 326 -14.17 -3.83 -5.66
C TYR A 326 -13.63 -5.14 -5.11
N GLN A 327 -12.84 -5.80 -5.93
CA GLN A 327 -11.96 -6.91 -5.56
C GLN A 327 -10.72 -6.85 -6.44
N GLY A 328 -9.71 -7.67 -6.18
CA GLY A 328 -8.51 -7.65 -7.00
C GLY A 328 -7.33 -8.39 -6.40
N ALA A 329 -6.15 -8.08 -6.90
CA ALA A 329 -4.93 -8.76 -6.53
C ALA A 329 -3.90 -7.83 -5.88
N CYS A 330 -3.06 -8.37 -5.00
CA CYS A 330 -1.84 -7.72 -4.54
C CYS A 330 -0.61 -8.51 -4.95
N PHE A 331 0.47 -7.76 -5.17
CA PHE A 331 1.78 -8.27 -5.58
C PHE A 331 2.88 -7.61 -4.74
N PRO A 332 4.02 -8.28 -4.50
CA PRO A 332 5.21 -7.60 -4.04
C PRO A 332 5.60 -6.51 -5.04
N PHE A 333 6.24 -5.45 -4.56
CA PHE A 333 6.70 -4.38 -5.45
C PHE A 333 8.08 -3.88 -5.08
N ARG A 334 8.26 -3.34 -3.84
CA ARG A 334 9.56 -2.80 -3.41
C ARG A 334 9.82 -3.14 -1.96
N SER A 335 10.97 -3.70 -1.70
CA SER A 335 11.51 -3.99 -0.36
C SER A 335 12.70 -3.07 -0.03
N GLY A 336 13.24 -3.19 1.18
CA GLY A 336 14.47 -2.49 1.58
C GLY A 336 14.29 -1.02 1.95
N ILE A 337 13.07 -0.59 2.30
CA ILE A 337 12.82 0.75 2.84
C ILE A 337 13.53 0.90 4.18
N GLY A 338 14.13 2.07 4.43
CA GLY A 338 15.01 2.31 5.58
C GLY A 338 14.35 2.12 6.95
N SER A 339 13.06 2.42 7.08
CA SER A 339 12.27 2.23 8.30
C SER A 339 10.90 1.63 7.97
N GLY A 340 10.03 1.48 8.96
CA GLY A 340 8.66 0.99 8.75
C GLY A 340 7.84 1.94 7.89
N THR A 341 7.47 1.54 6.68
CA THR A 341 6.71 2.35 5.74
C THR A 341 5.37 2.77 6.33
N LEU A 342 5.17 4.06 6.60
CA LEU A 342 3.91 4.59 7.14
C LEU A 342 3.20 5.52 6.17
N SER A 343 3.86 6.55 5.68
CA SER A 343 3.28 7.54 4.79
C SER A 343 3.91 7.46 3.40
N MET A 344 3.11 7.71 2.36
CA MET A 344 3.59 7.73 0.97
C MET A 344 2.94 8.87 0.20
N LEU A 345 3.70 9.41 -0.76
CA LEU A 345 3.22 10.42 -1.70
C LEU A 345 3.84 10.12 -3.07
N LEU A 346 3.04 10.09 -4.12
CA LEU A 346 3.51 9.99 -5.50
C LEU A 346 3.34 11.34 -6.18
N SER A 347 4.45 11.94 -6.57
CA SER A 347 4.46 13.26 -7.23
C SER A 347 3.98 13.16 -8.68
N PRO A 348 3.46 14.25 -9.28
CA PRO A 348 2.99 14.25 -10.68
C PRO A 348 4.07 13.97 -11.73
N ASP A 349 5.34 14.09 -11.37
CA ASP A 349 6.49 13.79 -12.23
C ASP A 349 7.02 12.34 -12.06
N GLY A 350 6.36 11.52 -11.22
CA GLY A 350 6.63 10.09 -11.11
C GLY A 350 7.70 9.73 -10.08
N LYS A 351 7.86 10.52 -9.02
CA LYS A 351 8.72 10.19 -7.88
C LYS A 351 7.86 9.86 -6.67
N MET A 352 8.09 8.70 -6.05
CA MET A 352 7.37 8.30 -4.85
C MET A 352 8.23 8.61 -3.62
N PHE A 353 7.72 9.45 -2.73
CA PHE A 353 8.31 9.70 -1.41
C PHE A 353 7.69 8.73 -0.41
N ILE A 354 8.55 8.15 0.45
CA ILE A 354 8.18 7.16 1.44
C ILE A 354 8.71 7.61 2.79
N GLY A 355 7.80 7.95 3.69
CA GLY A 355 8.10 8.30 5.07
C GLY A 355 7.97 7.07 5.97
N GLY A 356 9.01 6.80 6.73
CA GLY A 356 9.11 5.62 7.59
C GLY A 356 9.26 5.94 9.07
N THR A 357 8.72 5.06 9.93
CA THR A 357 8.90 5.12 11.39
C THR A 357 8.76 3.75 12.05
N ASN A 358 9.55 3.52 13.10
CA ASN A 358 9.44 2.35 14.01
C ASN A 358 8.55 2.64 15.22
N ARG A 359 8.02 3.86 15.36
CA ARG A 359 7.23 4.22 16.51
C ARG A 359 5.93 3.41 16.57
N GLY A 360 5.71 2.73 17.68
CA GLY A 360 4.54 1.89 17.93
C GLY A 360 4.72 0.43 17.57
N TRP A 361 5.40 0.11 16.46
CA TRP A 361 5.69 -1.25 16.03
C TRP A 361 7.14 -1.39 15.57
N GLY A 362 7.76 -2.51 15.89
CA GLY A 362 9.04 -2.87 15.28
C GLY A 362 8.88 -3.12 13.78
N SER A 363 9.87 -2.72 12.97
CA SER A 363 9.90 -2.97 11.54
C SER A 363 11.15 -3.75 11.13
N ARG A 364 11.16 -4.25 9.89
CA ARG A 364 12.36 -4.87 9.29
C ARG A 364 13.39 -3.84 8.87
N GLY A 365 12.98 -2.61 8.60
CA GLY A 365 13.88 -1.48 8.38
C GLY A 365 14.69 -1.19 9.65
N THR A 366 15.98 -0.90 9.48
CA THR A 366 16.95 -0.79 10.60
C THR A 366 16.98 0.59 11.24
N LEU A 367 16.44 1.60 10.56
CA LEU A 367 16.43 2.98 11.05
C LEU A 367 15.20 3.25 11.90
N PRO A 368 15.29 4.12 12.94
CA PRO A 368 14.14 4.50 13.74
C PRO A 368 13.10 5.27 12.94
N TYR A 369 13.52 6.01 11.93
CA TYR A 369 12.72 6.72 10.95
C TYR A 369 13.55 6.95 9.69
N SER A 370 12.89 7.15 8.54
CA SER A 370 13.53 7.46 7.26
C SER A 370 12.61 8.31 6.38
N LEU A 371 13.23 9.00 5.42
CA LEU A 371 12.58 9.51 4.23
C LEU A 371 13.34 8.95 3.04
N ASP A 372 12.64 8.24 2.18
CA ASP A 372 13.20 7.61 0.99
C ASP A 372 12.46 8.12 -0.25
N ARG A 373 13.15 8.21 -1.39
CA ARG A 373 12.55 8.52 -2.69
C ARG A 373 12.77 7.35 -3.63
N LEU A 374 11.67 6.85 -4.22
CA LEU A 374 11.66 5.76 -5.17
C LEU A 374 11.36 6.29 -6.57
N GLU A 375 12.23 5.97 -7.54
CA GLU A 375 12.18 6.47 -8.90
C GLU A 375 12.29 5.33 -9.90
N TRP A 376 11.43 5.35 -10.93
CA TRP A 376 11.55 4.41 -12.04
C TRP A 376 12.79 4.70 -12.88
N THR A 377 13.60 3.68 -13.18
CA THR A 377 14.83 3.81 -13.95
C THR A 377 14.60 3.95 -15.46
N GLY A 378 13.35 3.89 -15.92
CA GLY A 378 12.98 3.84 -17.33
C GLY A 378 13.00 2.41 -17.92
N LYS A 379 13.43 1.40 -17.16
CA LYS A 379 13.41 -0.01 -17.58
C LYS A 379 12.12 -0.67 -17.08
N THR A 380 11.40 -1.33 -17.97
CA THR A 380 10.19 -2.08 -17.60
C THR A 380 10.57 -3.43 -17.00
N PRO A 381 10.17 -3.77 -15.74
CA PRO A 381 10.39 -5.10 -15.21
C PRO A 381 9.49 -6.12 -15.92
N PHE A 382 9.88 -7.38 -15.98
CA PHE A 382 8.96 -8.45 -16.38
C PHE A 382 8.11 -8.87 -15.18
N GLU A 383 6.81 -8.52 -15.24
CA GLU A 383 5.85 -8.66 -14.14
C GLU A 383 4.47 -9.05 -14.66
N VAL A 384 3.64 -9.60 -13.78
CA VAL A 384 2.19 -9.60 -13.99
C VAL A 384 1.69 -8.17 -13.88
N LEU A 385 1.08 -7.65 -14.94
CA LEU A 385 0.50 -6.31 -14.96
C LEU A 385 -0.86 -6.30 -14.26
N GLU A 386 -1.75 -7.20 -14.65
CA GLU A 386 -3.10 -7.33 -14.10
C GLU A 386 -3.44 -8.81 -13.88
N MET A 387 -4.26 -9.09 -12.87
CA MET A 387 -4.82 -10.42 -12.61
C MET A 387 -6.33 -10.31 -12.50
N HIS A 388 -7.04 -10.85 -13.46
CA HIS A 388 -8.50 -10.85 -13.51
C HIS A 388 -9.05 -12.19 -13.02
N GLY A 389 -10.02 -12.13 -12.12
CA GLY A 389 -10.76 -13.30 -11.68
C GLY A 389 -11.70 -13.80 -12.78
N LYS A 390 -11.82 -15.12 -12.92
CA LYS A 390 -12.80 -15.80 -13.78
C LYS A 390 -13.45 -16.92 -12.95
N LYS A 391 -14.63 -17.38 -13.34
CA LYS A 391 -15.34 -18.44 -12.60
C LYS A 391 -14.58 -19.78 -12.51
N ASP A 392 -13.69 -20.01 -13.44
CA ASP A 392 -12.93 -21.27 -13.62
C ASP A 392 -11.42 -21.05 -13.67
N GLY A 393 -10.92 -19.91 -13.13
CA GLY A 393 -9.49 -19.61 -13.06
C GLY A 393 -9.16 -18.14 -13.09
N PHE A 394 -8.07 -17.78 -13.79
CA PHE A 394 -7.54 -16.42 -13.83
C PHE A 394 -7.06 -16.05 -15.23
N GLU A 395 -7.14 -14.78 -15.56
CA GLU A 395 -6.46 -14.20 -16.72
C GLU A 395 -5.38 -13.24 -16.22
N LEU A 396 -4.15 -13.46 -16.67
CA LEU A 396 -2.98 -12.67 -16.33
C LEU A 396 -2.57 -11.86 -17.55
N THR A 397 -2.35 -10.56 -17.37
CA THR A 397 -1.62 -9.75 -18.36
C THR A 397 -0.22 -9.47 -17.85
N PHE A 398 0.71 -9.21 -18.76
CA PHE A 398 2.12 -9.03 -18.44
C PHE A 398 2.66 -7.70 -18.96
N THR A 399 3.71 -7.21 -18.34
CA THR A 399 4.41 -5.98 -18.76
C THR A 399 5.27 -6.17 -19.99
N GLN A 400 5.62 -7.43 -20.32
CA GLN A 400 6.44 -7.82 -21.48
C GLN A 400 5.88 -9.11 -22.08
N LYS A 401 6.26 -9.42 -23.33
CA LYS A 401 5.83 -10.68 -23.98
C LYS A 401 6.40 -11.90 -23.26
N VAL A 402 5.52 -12.84 -22.96
CA VAL A 402 5.90 -14.14 -22.39
C VAL A 402 6.43 -15.08 -23.48
N ASP A 403 7.31 -15.99 -23.09
CA ASP A 403 7.65 -17.19 -23.87
C ASP A 403 6.46 -18.16 -23.87
N PRO A 404 5.84 -18.44 -25.05
CA PRO A 404 4.65 -19.28 -25.11
C PRO A 404 4.85 -20.70 -24.58
N GLN A 405 6.07 -21.22 -24.60
CA GLN A 405 6.35 -22.57 -24.10
C GLN A 405 6.29 -22.62 -22.58
N THR A 406 6.93 -21.66 -21.92
CA THR A 406 6.93 -21.63 -20.45
C THR A 406 5.61 -21.08 -19.89
N ALA A 407 5.03 -20.06 -20.48
CA ALA A 407 3.75 -19.50 -20.04
C ALA A 407 2.56 -20.41 -20.38
N GLY A 408 2.63 -21.22 -21.44
CA GLY A 408 1.62 -22.19 -21.82
C GLY A 408 1.66 -23.51 -21.08
N ASP A 409 2.74 -23.80 -20.33
CA ASP A 409 2.86 -25.02 -19.53
C ASP A 409 2.09 -24.89 -18.20
N PRO A 410 1.03 -25.70 -17.96
CA PRO A 410 0.32 -25.70 -16.69
C PRO A 410 1.22 -25.93 -15.46
N LYS A 411 2.35 -26.61 -15.61
CA LYS A 411 3.31 -26.85 -14.52
C LYS A 411 4.06 -25.60 -14.07
N SER A 412 4.05 -24.53 -14.87
CA SER A 412 4.61 -23.22 -14.50
C SER A 412 3.81 -22.54 -13.40
N TYR A 413 2.62 -23.05 -13.08
CA TYR A 413 1.68 -22.42 -12.15
C TYR A 413 1.32 -23.35 -11.00
N LYS A 414 1.24 -22.76 -9.79
CA LYS A 414 0.64 -23.39 -8.62
C LYS A 414 -0.45 -22.46 -8.09
N VAL A 415 -1.67 -22.99 -7.92
CA VAL A 415 -2.80 -22.20 -7.42
C VAL A 415 -3.36 -22.85 -6.17
N THR A 416 -3.47 -22.08 -5.10
CA THR A 416 -4.12 -22.48 -3.85
C THR A 416 -5.04 -21.36 -3.38
N SER A 417 -6.01 -21.66 -2.52
CA SER A 417 -6.80 -20.63 -1.87
C SER A 417 -7.10 -20.94 -0.43
N ASN A 418 -7.35 -19.89 0.36
CA ASN A 418 -7.77 -19.98 1.75
C ASN A 418 -8.83 -18.93 2.06
N ALA A 419 -9.72 -19.25 2.99
CA ALA A 419 -10.61 -18.30 3.64
C ALA A 419 -10.05 -17.86 4.99
N LEU A 420 -10.65 -16.79 5.54
CA LEU A 420 -10.40 -16.30 6.88
C LEU A 420 -11.67 -16.41 7.73
N ILE A 421 -11.51 -16.71 9.02
CA ILE A 421 -12.60 -16.67 9.98
C ILE A 421 -12.93 -15.20 10.28
N TYR A 422 -14.17 -14.83 10.06
CA TYR A 422 -14.70 -13.53 10.48
C TYR A 422 -15.20 -13.63 11.92
N GLN A 423 -14.48 -13.04 12.87
CA GLN A 423 -14.66 -13.29 14.29
C GLN A 423 -14.22 -12.14 15.20
N ALA A 424 -14.77 -12.14 16.42
CA ALA A 424 -14.41 -11.19 17.47
C ALA A 424 -13.01 -11.44 18.07
N ASP A 425 -12.46 -12.63 17.89
CA ASP A 425 -11.09 -12.95 18.30
C ASP A 425 -10.08 -12.23 17.40
N TYR A 426 -8.85 -12.06 17.88
CA TYR A 426 -7.79 -11.35 17.16
C TYR A 426 -7.27 -12.15 15.96
N GLY A 427 -7.38 -11.59 14.75
CA GLY A 427 -6.88 -12.21 13.54
C GLY A 427 -7.60 -13.49 13.15
N SER A 428 -7.04 -14.21 12.17
CA SER A 428 -7.54 -15.51 11.74
C SER A 428 -6.42 -16.38 11.23
N PRO A 429 -6.45 -17.68 11.55
CA PRO A 429 -5.68 -18.65 10.76
C PRO A 429 -6.26 -18.73 9.34
N GLU A 430 -5.44 -19.22 8.41
CA GLU A 430 -5.91 -19.67 7.10
C GLU A 430 -6.76 -20.93 7.27
N VAL A 431 -7.98 -20.92 6.74
CA VAL A 431 -8.93 -22.06 6.84
C VAL A 431 -9.54 -22.36 5.49
N ASP A 432 -10.26 -23.50 5.39
CA ASP A 432 -10.96 -23.92 4.18
C ASP A 432 -10.04 -23.99 2.94
N GLY A 433 -8.78 -24.42 3.15
CA GLY A 433 -7.75 -24.49 2.11
C GLY A 433 -8.16 -25.35 0.92
N VAL A 434 -7.94 -24.85 -0.29
CA VAL A 434 -8.18 -25.58 -1.56
C VAL A 434 -6.91 -25.52 -2.41
N GLU A 435 -6.47 -26.68 -2.90
CA GLU A 435 -5.48 -26.78 -3.96
C GLU A 435 -6.18 -26.97 -5.30
N TYR A 436 -5.69 -26.28 -6.34
CA TYR A 436 -6.20 -26.38 -7.69
C TYR A 436 -5.14 -26.93 -8.62
N THR A 437 -5.57 -27.73 -9.60
CA THR A 437 -4.73 -28.13 -10.72
C THR A 437 -5.01 -27.20 -11.89
N VAL A 438 -3.97 -26.55 -12.43
CA VAL A 438 -4.08 -25.85 -13.71
C VAL A 438 -4.13 -26.91 -14.81
N THR A 439 -5.27 -27.03 -15.48
CA THR A 439 -5.51 -28.07 -16.50
C THR A 439 -5.13 -27.63 -17.90
N LYS A 440 -5.17 -26.34 -18.16
CA LYS A 440 -4.89 -25.72 -19.45
C LYS A 440 -4.46 -24.27 -19.26
N VAL A 441 -3.59 -23.79 -20.15
CA VAL A 441 -3.25 -22.38 -20.27
C VAL A 441 -3.33 -21.96 -21.74
N ASP A 442 -4.07 -20.91 -22.04
CA ASP A 442 -4.13 -20.29 -23.36
C ASP A 442 -3.32 -18.98 -23.32
N VAL A 443 -2.23 -18.94 -24.05
CA VAL A 443 -1.41 -17.73 -24.24
C VAL A 443 -1.98 -16.96 -25.45
N ALA A 444 -2.22 -15.66 -25.28
CA ALA A 444 -2.71 -14.84 -26.37
C ALA A 444 -1.68 -14.73 -27.51
N PRO A 445 -2.13 -14.56 -28.78
CA PRO A 445 -1.22 -14.51 -29.93
C PRO A 445 -0.17 -13.41 -29.87
N ASP A 446 -0.44 -12.31 -29.18
CA ASP A 446 0.51 -11.19 -28.97
C ASP A 446 1.52 -11.47 -27.87
N GLY A 447 1.35 -12.55 -27.09
CA GLY A 447 2.18 -12.93 -25.98
C GLY A 447 2.04 -12.04 -24.73
N MET A 448 1.01 -11.20 -24.66
CA MET A 448 0.84 -10.24 -23.57
C MET A 448 -0.10 -10.73 -22.46
N SER A 449 -0.79 -11.86 -22.66
CA SER A 449 -1.65 -12.45 -21.63
C SER A 449 -1.67 -13.97 -21.65
N ALA A 450 -2.07 -14.57 -20.52
CA ALA A 450 -2.26 -15.99 -20.34
C ALA A 450 -3.54 -16.25 -19.54
N ARG A 451 -4.44 -17.12 -20.07
CA ARG A 451 -5.68 -17.55 -19.42
C ARG A 451 -5.49 -18.93 -18.80
N LEU A 452 -5.55 -18.99 -17.48
CA LEU A 452 -5.41 -20.21 -16.67
C LEU A 452 -6.79 -20.85 -16.45
N TYR A 453 -6.93 -22.15 -16.73
CA TYR A 453 -8.12 -22.94 -16.44
C TYR A 453 -7.82 -23.93 -15.31
N LEU A 454 -8.67 -23.94 -14.30
CA LEU A 454 -8.55 -24.79 -13.12
C LEU A 454 -9.43 -26.05 -13.26
N ASP A 455 -9.09 -27.10 -12.53
CA ASP A 455 -9.82 -28.38 -12.47
C ASP A 455 -11.21 -28.25 -11.81
N LYS A 456 -11.46 -27.17 -11.09
CA LYS A 456 -12.71 -26.86 -10.39
C LYS A 456 -12.93 -25.34 -10.31
N PRO A 457 -14.18 -24.89 -10.07
CA PRO A 457 -14.48 -23.47 -9.92
C PRO A 457 -13.69 -22.81 -8.78
N VAL A 458 -13.37 -21.52 -8.93
CA VAL A 458 -12.77 -20.72 -7.87
C VAL A 458 -13.69 -20.60 -6.66
N SER A 459 -13.12 -20.40 -5.47
CA SER A 459 -13.88 -20.31 -4.22
C SER A 459 -14.26 -18.87 -3.89
N GLU A 460 -15.57 -18.59 -3.75
CA GLU A 460 -16.08 -17.30 -3.28
C GLU A 460 -15.66 -17.06 -1.81
N GLY A 461 -15.26 -15.83 -1.48
CA GLY A 461 -14.83 -15.44 -0.14
C GLY A 461 -13.43 -15.90 0.25
N HIS A 462 -12.66 -16.44 -0.71
CA HIS A 462 -11.27 -16.81 -0.52
C HIS A 462 -10.32 -15.77 -1.12
N TYR A 463 -9.11 -15.70 -0.62
CA TYR A 463 -7.98 -15.20 -1.39
C TYR A 463 -7.24 -16.38 -2.03
N HIS A 464 -6.82 -16.18 -3.28
CA HIS A 464 -6.13 -17.18 -4.10
C HIS A 464 -4.67 -16.77 -4.27
N GLU A 465 -3.75 -17.65 -3.86
CA GLU A 465 -2.33 -17.51 -4.14
C GLU A 465 -2.04 -18.15 -5.50
N VAL A 466 -1.53 -17.35 -6.43
CA VAL A 466 -1.09 -17.78 -7.75
C VAL A 466 0.41 -17.62 -7.85
N ARG A 467 1.16 -18.74 -7.85
CA ARG A 467 2.61 -18.76 -8.10
C ARG A 467 2.88 -19.11 -9.55
N MET A 468 3.82 -18.41 -10.15
CA MET A 468 4.14 -18.42 -11.59
C MET A 468 5.64 -18.65 -11.82
N SER A 469 6.26 -19.49 -10.98
CA SER A 469 7.73 -19.63 -10.92
C SER A 469 8.38 -20.20 -12.19
N GLY A 470 7.57 -20.82 -13.09
CA GLY A 470 8.05 -21.35 -14.37
C GLY A 470 7.98 -20.34 -15.52
N VAL A 471 7.24 -19.25 -15.37
CA VAL A 471 6.96 -18.28 -16.46
C VAL A 471 8.19 -17.44 -16.77
N LYS A 472 8.52 -17.32 -18.07
CA LYS A 472 9.60 -16.47 -18.58
C LYS A 472 9.10 -15.56 -19.69
N ASN A 473 9.81 -14.45 -19.91
CA ASN A 473 9.62 -13.62 -21.10
C ASN A 473 10.36 -14.21 -22.32
N THR A 474 10.21 -13.59 -23.49
CA THR A 474 10.86 -14.01 -24.74
C THR A 474 12.40 -13.95 -24.69
N ASP A 475 12.97 -13.18 -23.76
CA ASP A 475 14.43 -13.10 -23.54
C ASP A 475 14.92 -14.13 -22.50
N GLY A 476 14.04 -15.00 -22.00
CA GLY A 476 14.34 -16.05 -21.02
C GLY A 476 14.42 -15.56 -19.58
N LEU A 477 14.10 -14.30 -19.28
CA LEU A 477 14.06 -13.76 -17.92
C LEU A 477 12.83 -14.25 -17.17
N PRO A 478 12.94 -14.69 -15.91
CA PRO A 478 11.80 -14.99 -15.06
C PRO A 478 11.07 -13.71 -14.63
N LEU A 479 9.84 -13.84 -14.13
CA LEU A 479 9.16 -12.76 -13.43
C LEU A 479 10.03 -12.22 -12.29
N LEU A 480 10.06 -10.90 -12.11
CA LEU A 480 10.74 -10.26 -10.98
C LEU A 480 10.10 -10.73 -9.66
N HIS A 481 8.76 -10.71 -9.60
CA HIS A 481 7.97 -11.28 -8.53
C HIS A 481 7.01 -12.34 -9.12
N ASP A 482 7.16 -13.57 -8.70
CA ASP A 482 6.47 -14.73 -9.29
C ASP A 482 5.19 -15.15 -8.52
N VAL A 483 4.66 -14.27 -7.67
CA VAL A 483 3.48 -14.54 -6.86
C VAL A 483 2.50 -13.36 -6.85
N GLY A 484 1.21 -13.66 -6.92
CA GLY A 484 0.13 -12.72 -6.69
C GLY A 484 -0.96 -13.35 -5.81
N TYR A 485 -1.70 -12.51 -5.08
CA TYR A 485 -2.79 -12.94 -4.20
C TYR A 485 -4.06 -12.22 -4.62
N TYR A 486 -5.03 -12.97 -5.15
CA TYR A 486 -6.31 -12.42 -5.61
C TYR A 486 -7.43 -12.67 -4.60
N THR A 487 -8.10 -11.63 -4.15
CA THR A 487 -9.28 -11.69 -3.28
C THR A 487 -10.53 -11.90 -4.12
N MET A 488 -11.19 -13.05 -3.99
CA MET A 488 -12.39 -13.43 -4.75
C MET A 488 -13.64 -13.32 -3.88
N ASN A 489 -14.17 -12.11 -3.70
CA ASN A 489 -15.41 -11.91 -2.94
C ASN A 489 -16.63 -12.34 -3.76
N PHE A 490 -16.64 -12.00 -5.03
CA PHE A 490 -17.72 -12.31 -5.97
C PHE A 490 -17.15 -13.04 -7.17
N ILE A 491 -17.78 -14.15 -7.57
CA ILE A 491 -17.40 -14.86 -8.78
C ILE A 491 -17.89 -14.06 -9.99
N PRO A 492 -17.00 -13.67 -10.93
CA PRO A 492 -17.39 -13.03 -12.20
C PRO A 492 -18.27 -13.94 -13.03
N GLU A 493 -19.08 -13.34 -13.90
CA GLU A 493 -19.98 -14.07 -14.81
C GLU A 493 -19.25 -14.83 -15.93
#